data_a6747fe21a3674d88b105540f5b38834
#
_entry.id   a6747fe21a3674d88b105540f5b38834
#
_cell.length_a   1.000
_cell.length_b   1.000
_cell.length_c   1.000
_cell.angle_alpha   90.00
_cell.angle_beta   90.00
_cell.angle_gamma   90.00
#
_symmetry.space_group_name_H-M   'P 1'
#
loop_
_entity.id
_entity.type
_entity.pdbx_description
1 polymer ?
#
loop_
_entity_poly.entity_id
_entity_poly.type
_entity_poly.pdbx_seq_one_letter_code
_entity_poly.pdbx_strand_id
1 'polypeptide(L)'
;TGKIDRKVADYMRDHGYDLSYYLRQNWPKIGPSLVGKIHIYVGDMDSYYLNLACYDLERFLKNTTDPYYDGTFEFGRPEKGHGWQPVNEEKMVRMMADHIVENAPRGADLKQWHYN
;
A
#
# COMPACT_ATOMS: atom_id res chain seq x y z
N THR A 1 22.29 -12.85 16.84
CA THR A 1 22.47 -11.86 17.91
C THR A 1 21.40 -10.77 17.95
N GLY A 2 20.48 -10.70 17.01
CA GLY A 2 19.37 -9.74 16.98
C GLY A 2 19.75 -8.27 16.83
N LYS A 3 21.01 -7.94 16.59
CA LYS A 3 21.44 -6.57 16.29
C LYS A 3 21.27 -6.29 14.81
N ILE A 4 20.53 -5.23 14.49
CA ILE A 4 20.42 -4.71 13.13
C ILE A 4 21.79 -4.14 12.71
N ASP A 5 22.30 -4.60 11.57
CA ASP A 5 23.46 -3.97 10.95
C ASP A 5 23.03 -2.62 10.35
N ARG A 6 23.49 -1.54 10.98
CA ARG A 6 23.14 -0.18 10.56
C ARG A 6 23.59 0.12 9.14
N LYS A 7 24.70 -0.43 8.67
CA LYS A 7 25.16 -0.22 7.29
C LYS A 7 24.19 -0.80 6.27
N VAL A 8 23.62 -1.98 6.56
CA VAL A 8 22.59 -2.58 5.70
C VAL A 8 21.30 -1.77 5.74
N ALA A 9 20.86 -1.34 6.93
CA ALA A 9 19.66 -0.52 7.08
C ALA A 9 19.80 0.82 6.33
N ASP A 10 20.94 1.49 6.48
CA ASP A 10 21.21 2.75 5.78
C ASP A 10 21.26 2.53 4.25
N TYR A 11 21.91 1.46 3.80
CA TYR A 11 21.93 1.10 2.37
C TYR A 11 20.51 0.89 1.82
N MET A 12 19.69 0.11 2.51
CA MET A 12 18.30 -0.14 2.12
C MET A 12 17.49 1.16 2.01
N ARG A 13 17.62 2.03 3.00
CA ARG A 13 16.96 3.34 3.01
C ARG A 13 17.41 4.20 1.81
N ASP A 14 18.73 4.33 1.63
CA ASP A 14 19.32 5.26 0.66
C ASP A 14 19.15 4.79 -0.80
N HIS A 15 18.86 3.50 -1.02
CA HIS A 15 18.65 2.90 -2.34
C HIS A 15 17.17 2.60 -2.66
N GLY A 16 16.25 3.18 -1.91
CA GLY A 16 14.80 3.13 -2.20
C GLY A 16 14.10 1.82 -1.83
N TYR A 17 14.74 0.95 -1.04
CA TYR A 17 14.10 -0.26 -0.53
C TYR A 17 13.20 0.01 0.68
N ASP A 18 13.44 1.09 1.42
CA ASP A 18 12.52 1.59 2.45
C ASP A 18 11.45 2.46 1.78
N LEU A 19 10.35 1.82 1.40
CA LEU A 19 9.25 2.50 0.68
C LEU A 19 8.60 3.60 1.51
N SER A 20 8.50 3.41 2.84
CA SER A 20 7.93 4.42 3.73
C SER A 20 8.81 5.68 3.76
N TYR A 21 10.11 5.51 3.89
CA TYR A 21 11.07 6.61 3.80
C TYR A 21 11.03 7.29 2.42
N TYR A 22 11.03 6.50 1.35
CA TYR A 22 10.99 7.02 -0.01
C TYR A 22 9.72 7.86 -0.26
N LEU A 23 8.56 7.39 0.17
CA LEU A 23 7.30 8.14 0.06
C LEU A 23 7.36 9.46 0.83
N ARG A 24 7.88 9.45 2.06
CA ARG A 24 8.02 10.67 2.88
C ARG A 24 8.92 11.71 2.22
N GLN A 25 10.02 11.29 1.63
CA GLN A 25 10.96 12.21 0.99
C GLN A 25 10.48 12.75 -0.35
N ASN A 26 9.60 12.03 -1.03
CA ASN A 26 9.21 12.34 -2.41
C ASN A 26 7.73 12.66 -2.58
N TRP A 27 6.95 12.72 -1.51
CA TRP A 27 5.49 12.87 -1.60
C TRP A 27 5.04 14.05 -2.46
N PRO A 28 5.60 15.26 -2.38
CA PRO A 28 5.19 16.38 -3.22
C PRO A 28 5.35 16.09 -4.72
N LYS A 29 6.31 15.25 -5.09
CA LYS A 29 6.60 14.91 -6.48
C LYS A 29 5.77 13.73 -6.99
N ILE A 30 5.64 12.67 -6.19
CA ILE A 30 5.01 11.41 -6.64
C ILE A 30 3.58 11.26 -6.14
N GLY A 31 3.24 11.92 -5.05
CA GLY A 31 1.89 11.86 -4.43
C GLY A 31 0.76 12.15 -5.42
N PRO A 32 0.85 13.18 -6.29
CA PRO A 32 -0.18 13.45 -7.29
C PRO A 32 -0.52 12.26 -8.20
N SER A 33 0.47 11.40 -8.46
CA SER A 33 0.25 10.17 -9.26
C SER A 33 -0.26 8.98 -8.45
N LEU A 34 -0.29 9.09 -7.12
CA LEU A 34 -0.65 8.00 -6.19
C LEU A 34 -1.99 8.23 -5.48
N VAL A 35 -2.60 9.39 -5.63
CA VAL A 35 -3.91 9.68 -5.02
C VAL A 35 -4.93 8.62 -5.41
N GLY A 36 -5.58 8.03 -4.42
CA GLY A 36 -6.59 6.99 -4.59
C GLY A 36 -6.08 5.62 -5.04
N LYS A 37 -4.74 5.40 -5.09
CA LYS A 37 -4.15 4.16 -5.61
C LYS A 37 -3.48 3.28 -4.56
N ILE A 38 -3.38 3.75 -3.33
CA ILE A 38 -2.73 3.01 -2.25
C ILE A 38 -3.82 2.34 -1.40
N HIS A 39 -3.93 1.02 -1.53
CA HIS A 39 -4.87 0.20 -0.76
C HIS A 39 -4.09 -0.92 -0.08
N ILE A 40 -4.10 -0.94 1.25
CA ILE A 40 -3.30 -1.87 2.05
C ILE A 40 -4.21 -2.69 2.95
N TYR A 41 -4.05 -4.01 2.86
CA TYR A 41 -4.73 -5.00 3.68
C TYR A 41 -3.67 -5.82 4.43
N VAL A 42 -3.76 -5.89 5.75
CA VAL A 42 -2.78 -6.60 6.57
C VAL A 42 -3.44 -7.19 7.81
N GLY A 43 -3.05 -8.41 8.17
CA GLY A 43 -3.49 -9.01 9.44
C GLY A 43 -2.89 -8.28 10.64
N ASP A 44 -3.71 -7.98 11.63
CA ASP A 44 -3.29 -7.24 12.84
C ASP A 44 -2.34 -8.05 13.74
N MET A 45 -2.28 -9.38 13.54
CA MET A 45 -1.35 -10.31 14.18
C MET A 45 -0.43 -10.98 13.14
N ASP A 46 0.11 -10.18 12.22
CA ASP A 46 1.02 -10.67 11.20
C ASP A 46 2.29 -11.26 11.83
N SER A 47 2.62 -12.51 11.48
CA SER A 47 3.75 -13.26 12.07
C SER A 47 5.12 -12.72 11.65
N TYR A 48 5.19 -11.87 10.64
CA TYR A 48 6.39 -11.15 10.22
C TYR A 48 6.39 -9.68 10.68
N TYR A 49 5.42 -9.29 11.52
CA TYR A 49 5.29 -7.93 12.07
C TYR A 49 5.08 -6.84 10.99
N LEU A 50 4.58 -7.19 9.81
CA LEU A 50 4.34 -6.23 8.72
C LEU A 50 3.27 -5.20 9.09
N ASN A 51 2.34 -5.57 9.96
CA ASN A 51 1.35 -4.65 10.53
C ASN A 51 1.98 -3.43 11.20
N LEU A 52 3.15 -3.57 11.84
CA LEU A 52 3.83 -2.44 12.50
C LEU A 52 4.34 -1.42 11.47
N ALA A 53 4.89 -1.87 10.36
CA ALA A 53 5.30 -1.00 9.26
C ALA A 53 4.08 -0.32 8.60
N CYS A 54 2.96 -1.05 8.48
CA CYS A 54 1.70 -0.51 7.94
C CYS A 54 1.11 0.58 8.84
N TYR A 55 1.18 0.45 10.17
CA TYR A 55 0.73 1.51 11.09
C TYR A 55 1.54 2.80 10.93
N ASP A 56 2.85 2.68 10.75
CA ASP A 56 3.71 3.84 10.55
C ASP A 56 3.43 4.52 9.19
N LEU A 57 3.27 3.72 8.15
CA LEU A 57 2.92 4.21 6.82
C LEU A 57 1.53 4.86 6.80
N GLU A 58 0.53 4.25 7.44
CA GLU A 58 -0.82 4.80 7.57
C GLU A 58 -0.78 6.18 8.25
N ARG A 59 -0.04 6.28 9.36
CA ARG A 59 0.11 7.54 10.09
C ARG A 59 0.68 8.64 9.19
N PHE A 60 1.66 8.32 8.38
CA PHE A 60 2.23 9.27 7.42
C PHE A 60 1.20 9.67 6.36
N LEU A 61 0.61 8.71 5.66
CA LEU A 61 -0.27 8.96 4.53
C LEU A 61 -1.55 9.71 4.93
N LYS A 62 -2.15 9.36 6.06
CA LYS A 62 -3.32 10.07 6.59
C LYS A 62 -3.05 11.53 6.99
N ASN A 63 -1.80 11.91 7.17
CA ASN A 63 -1.40 13.29 7.45
C ASN A 63 -0.93 14.07 6.21
N THR A 64 -0.96 13.46 5.02
CA THR A 64 -0.66 14.18 3.79
C THR A 64 -1.78 15.16 3.45
N THR A 65 -1.42 16.35 2.92
CA THR A 65 -2.39 17.42 2.62
C THR A 65 -2.27 17.99 1.22
N ASP A 66 -1.13 17.78 0.58
CA ASP A 66 -0.85 18.34 -0.74
C ASP A 66 -0.01 17.37 -1.59
N PRO A 67 -0.68 16.43 -2.25
CA PRO A 67 -2.09 16.07 -2.12
C PRO A 67 -2.37 15.17 -0.90
N TYR A 68 -3.63 15.07 -0.48
CA TYR A 68 -4.07 13.98 0.38
C TYR A 68 -4.03 12.65 -0.37
N TYR A 69 -3.61 11.56 0.28
CA TYR A 69 -3.37 10.28 -0.40
C TYR A 69 -4.62 9.56 -0.91
N ASP A 70 -5.78 9.81 -0.27
CA ASP A 70 -7.12 9.27 -0.62
C ASP A 70 -7.16 7.76 -0.89
N GLY A 71 -6.42 7.00 -0.11
CA GLY A 71 -6.36 5.54 -0.20
C GLY A 71 -6.99 4.86 1.02
N THR A 72 -6.74 3.56 1.18
CA THR A 72 -7.33 2.78 2.28
C THR A 72 -6.31 1.92 3.00
N PHE A 73 -6.50 1.79 4.31
CA PHE A 73 -5.86 0.78 5.15
C PHE A 73 -6.93 -0.03 5.85
N GLU A 74 -6.83 -1.34 5.77
CA GLU A 74 -7.71 -2.25 6.49
C GLU A 74 -6.87 -3.30 7.21
N PHE A 75 -7.06 -3.34 8.53
CA PHE A 75 -6.37 -4.27 9.42
C PHE A 75 -7.31 -5.42 9.78
N GLY A 76 -6.88 -6.66 9.52
CA GLY A 76 -7.64 -7.85 9.86
C GLY A 76 -7.73 -8.07 11.36
N ARG A 77 -8.87 -7.72 11.96
CA ARG A 77 -9.14 -7.80 13.40
C ARG A 77 -10.36 -8.66 13.67
N PRO A 78 -10.41 -9.33 14.84
CA PRO A 78 -9.29 -9.61 15.72
C PRO A 78 -8.36 -10.72 15.16
N GLU A 79 -7.11 -10.69 15.57
CA GLU A 79 -6.12 -11.80 15.47
C GLU A 79 -5.90 -12.41 14.08
N LYS A 80 -6.08 -11.67 13.01
CA LYS A 80 -5.78 -12.15 11.65
C LYS A 80 -4.26 -12.13 11.40
N GLY A 81 -3.77 -13.27 10.91
CA GLY A 81 -2.35 -13.50 10.65
C GLY A 81 -1.88 -13.00 9.29
N HIS A 82 -0.65 -13.42 8.95
CA HIS A 82 -0.01 -13.13 7.67
C HIS A 82 -0.86 -13.62 6.49
N GLY A 83 -0.89 -12.84 5.41
CA GLY A 83 -1.66 -13.16 4.22
C GLY A 83 -3.16 -12.94 4.34
N TRP A 84 -3.64 -12.37 5.45
CA TRP A 84 -5.05 -12.02 5.56
C TRP A 84 -5.46 -10.98 4.51
N GLN A 85 -6.66 -11.18 3.97
CA GLN A 85 -7.34 -10.23 3.09
C GLN A 85 -8.84 -10.22 3.41
N PRO A 86 -9.55 -9.09 3.17
CA PRO A 86 -10.95 -8.91 3.61
C PRO A 86 -11.94 -9.79 2.85
N VAL A 87 -11.55 -10.26 1.67
CA VAL A 87 -12.38 -11.09 0.78
C VAL A 87 -11.52 -12.20 0.19
N ASN A 88 -12.12 -13.19 -0.49
CA ASN A 88 -11.36 -14.20 -1.21
C ASN A 88 -10.63 -13.61 -2.44
N GLU A 89 -9.65 -14.34 -2.96
CA GLU A 89 -8.78 -13.89 -4.05
C GLU A 89 -9.56 -13.46 -5.30
N GLU A 90 -10.57 -14.26 -5.69
CA GLU A 90 -11.40 -13.95 -6.88
C GLU A 90 -12.09 -12.59 -6.73
N LYS A 91 -12.72 -12.36 -5.58
CA LYS A 91 -13.37 -11.08 -5.29
C LYS A 91 -12.38 -9.93 -5.19
N MET A 92 -11.19 -10.17 -4.62
CA MET A 92 -10.14 -9.17 -4.56
C MET A 92 -9.70 -8.73 -5.96
N VAL A 93 -9.44 -9.68 -6.85
CA VAL A 93 -9.04 -9.38 -8.23
C VAL A 93 -10.15 -8.63 -8.97
N ARG A 94 -11.42 -9.00 -8.77
CA ARG A 94 -12.56 -8.28 -9.35
C ARG A 94 -12.63 -6.82 -8.85
N MET A 95 -12.51 -6.61 -7.54
CA MET A 95 -12.50 -5.27 -6.95
C MET A 95 -11.37 -4.40 -7.51
N MET A 96 -10.17 -4.97 -7.70
CA MET A 96 -9.04 -4.26 -8.31
C MET A 96 -9.32 -3.92 -9.78
N ALA A 97 -9.87 -4.84 -10.55
CA ALA A 97 -10.22 -4.62 -11.95
C ALA A 97 -11.30 -3.54 -12.09
N ASP A 98 -12.35 -3.61 -11.28
CA ASP A 98 -13.44 -2.61 -11.27
C ASP A 98 -12.88 -1.22 -10.94
N HIS A 99 -12.01 -1.11 -9.92
CA HIS A 99 -11.36 0.15 -9.56
C HIS A 99 -10.52 0.74 -10.72
N ILE A 100 -9.80 -0.11 -11.46
CA ILE A 100 -9.03 0.33 -12.64
C ILE A 100 -9.99 0.84 -13.72
N VAL A 101 -11.07 0.13 -13.99
CA VAL A 101 -12.05 0.52 -15.01
C VAL A 101 -12.73 1.83 -14.65
N GLU A 102 -13.19 1.98 -13.41
CA GLU A 102 -13.88 3.17 -12.92
C GLU A 102 -13.01 4.44 -12.96
N ASN A 103 -11.70 4.27 -12.77
CA ASN A 103 -10.74 5.38 -12.72
C ASN A 103 -9.92 5.53 -14.00
N ALA A 104 -10.23 4.81 -15.05
CA ALA A 104 -9.50 4.86 -16.31
C ALA A 104 -9.65 6.20 -17.01
N PRO A 105 -8.60 6.74 -17.64
CA PRO A 105 -8.69 7.94 -18.44
C PRO A 105 -9.69 7.80 -19.59
N ARG A 106 -10.28 8.91 -20.02
CA ARG A 106 -11.16 8.90 -21.21
C ARG A 106 -10.42 8.36 -22.43
N GLY A 107 -11.03 7.37 -23.09
CA GLY A 107 -10.46 6.73 -24.29
C GLY A 107 -9.44 5.63 -24.01
N ALA A 108 -9.25 5.23 -22.75
CA ALA A 108 -8.44 4.06 -22.42
C ALA A 108 -9.05 2.79 -23.06
N ASP A 109 -8.18 1.91 -23.59
CA ASP A 109 -8.61 0.59 -24.06
C ASP A 109 -8.80 -0.35 -22.86
N LEU A 110 -10.04 -0.56 -22.47
CA LEU A 110 -10.40 -1.40 -21.33
C LEU A 110 -10.72 -2.85 -21.72
N LYS A 111 -10.64 -3.22 -22.99
CA LYS A 111 -11.02 -4.56 -23.46
C LYS A 111 -10.26 -5.69 -22.79
N GLN A 112 -9.03 -5.43 -22.37
CA GLN A 112 -8.17 -6.41 -21.69
C GLN A 112 -8.51 -6.59 -20.19
N TRP A 113 -9.35 -5.71 -19.63
CA TRP A 113 -9.66 -5.68 -18.19
C TRP A 113 -11.07 -6.23 -17.87
N HIS A 114 -11.78 -6.72 -18.89
CA HIS A 114 -13.07 -7.37 -18.66
C HIS A 114 -12.87 -8.86 -18.34
N TYR A 115 -13.28 -9.23 -17.15
CA TYR A 115 -13.53 -10.63 -16.82
C TYR A 115 -14.88 -11.05 -17.41
N ASN A 116 -14.84 -11.95 -18.37
CA ASN A 116 -16.03 -12.63 -18.87
C ASN A 116 -16.42 -13.76 -17.91
#